data_ea5c5a8591bb3d3f7c5486f60dbc1d6d
#
_entry.id   ea5c5a8591bb3d3f7c5486f60dbc1d6d
#
_cell.length_a   1.000
_cell.length_b   1.000
_cell.length_c   1.000
_cell.angle_alpha   90.00
_cell.angle_beta   90.00
_cell.angle_gamma   90.00
#
_symmetry.space_group_name_H-M   'P 1'
#
loop_
_entity.id
_entity.type
_entity.pdbx_description
1 polymer ?
#
loop_
_entity_poly.entity_id
_entity_poly.type
_entity_poly.pdbx_seq_one_letter_code
_entity_poly.pdbx_strand_id
1 'polypeptide(L)'
;MAKYLESKDSEFNQEVLYRTGENYKGEQTYTPRLVICDLKGSLGTLRHESELYEPTEGSRQAHAWTGKMELFESDPIKKNQYLQSLDTPDGEFKLSYAGDLSKNVKVWSDFNSLYYHPTTVYELTTHTHDDENNRFLLPTRGREVYQELAMDETLMDVRIRQFMEESDNPQGFQIFANSFDGFSGVAAATLEYLAEDYPKKARIVYGIAQPKSTSLSKEQTLVQNINQALTLKCMSEESTLYIPMRAPSVLKYGHGVWQSNLRKHENMYEWSGYLAAAIETATSPFRLTNAFRLDMADLSGLLNPHAFNSTTALAFGLPLSLPQSRDTSLASIFKADEKMNRFESAWDLTLETPYDQIDRTSHCSFSVFRGIASILQHQYPSLNGLQPYSITQVTEELTNFTKRYGPMLAQRLVFLSVVGPTFPQFFGPMVTTTGLIRPTSPKDTDQIGQSEKMLTPEPVTQCASYARLHSGSALKPLFEFAVASLKVSSLNNWVYTDYTHGQFGLDRSDFESSRETLQELCDAYGESVDYDDSFSDDN
;
A
#
# COMPACT_ATOMS: atom_id res chain seq x y z
N MET A 1 10.52 -18.60 3.13
CA MET A 1 11.31 -17.59 2.41
C MET A 1 12.49 -18.20 1.65
N ALA A 2 13.35 -19.02 2.26
CA ALA A 2 14.47 -19.67 1.58
C ALA A 2 14.07 -20.40 0.28
N LYS A 3 12.97 -21.17 0.28
CA LYS A 3 12.44 -21.84 -0.93
C LYS A 3 12.04 -20.90 -2.07
N TYR A 4 11.69 -19.64 -1.77
CA TYR A 4 11.35 -18.63 -2.79
C TYR A 4 12.61 -18.00 -3.41
N LEU A 5 13.69 -17.89 -2.65
CA LEU A 5 14.95 -17.32 -3.10
C LEU A 5 15.78 -18.31 -3.94
N GLU A 6 15.56 -19.63 -3.75
CA GLU A 6 16.27 -20.70 -4.47
C GLU A 6 15.70 -21.02 -5.86
N SER A 7 14.50 -20.52 -6.21
CA SER A 7 13.97 -20.77 -7.54
C SER A 7 14.71 -19.93 -8.59
N LYS A 8 15.59 -20.57 -9.36
CA LYS A 8 16.32 -19.96 -10.50
C LYS A 8 15.40 -19.34 -11.57
N ASP A 9 14.12 -19.62 -11.52
CA ASP A 9 13.08 -19.14 -12.44
C ASP A 9 12.12 -18.11 -11.82
N SER A 10 12.56 -17.39 -10.78
CA SER A 10 11.74 -16.34 -10.19
C SER A 10 11.57 -15.17 -11.15
N GLU A 11 10.33 -14.77 -11.41
CA GLU A 11 9.99 -13.57 -12.20
C GLU A 11 10.54 -12.29 -11.53
N PHE A 12 10.74 -12.33 -10.20
CA PHE A 12 11.19 -11.19 -9.41
C PHE A 12 12.64 -11.31 -8.94
N ASN A 13 13.38 -10.22 -9.06
CA ASN A 13 14.65 -10.05 -8.37
C ASN A 13 14.41 -9.69 -6.91
N GLN A 14 14.68 -10.62 -6.02
CA GLN A 14 14.50 -10.45 -4.58
C GLN A 14 15.52 -9.49 -3.94
N GLU A 15 16.71 -9.34 -4.54
CA GLU A 15 17.77 -8.46 -4.03
C GLU A 15 17.38 -6.98 -4.05
N VAL A 16 16.34 -6.61 -4.83
CA VAL A 16 15.80 -5.23 -4.84
C VAL A 16 15.26 -4.83 -3.48
N LEU A 17 14.56 -5.73 -2.79
CA LEU A 17 13.94 -5.44 -1.48
C LEU A 17 14.69 -6.04 -0.30
N TYR A 18 15.54 -7.05 -0.52
CA TYR A 18 16.21 -7.77 0.54
C TYR A 18 17.73 -7.60 0.43
N ARG A 19 18.36 -7.42 1.57
CA ARG A 19 19.81 -7.46 1.70
C ARG A 19 20.25 -8.86 2.09
N THR A 20 21.39 -9.26 1.59
CA THR A 20 22.11 -10.44 2.03
C THR A 20 23.07 -10.03 3.14
N GLY A 21 23.05 -10.74 4.25
CA GLY A 21 23.94 -10.56 5.39
C GLY A 21 24.36 -11.90 5.96
N GLU A 22 25.07 -11.90 7.07
CA GLU A 22 25.46 -13.10 7.81
C GLU A 22 24.99 -12.98 9.26
N ASN A 23 24.57 -14.10 9.84
CA ASN A 23 24.30 -14.17 11.27
C ASN A 23 25.60 -14.36 12.07
N TYR A 24 25.49 -14.38 13.41
CA TYR A 24 26.63 -14.59 14.31
C TYR A 24 27.34 -15.96 14.12
N LYS A 25 26.72 -16.92 13.42
CA LYS A 25 27.28 -18.24 13.08
C LYS A 25 27.97 -18.25 11.70
N GLY A 26 27.95 -17.13 10.97
CA GLY A 26 28.44 -17.05 9.58
C GLY A 26 27.48 -17.66 8.55
N GLU A 27 26.22 -17.88 8.91
CA GLU A 27 25.19 -18.35 7.98
C GLU A 27 24.56 -17.17 7.26
N GLN A 28 24.32 -17.34 5.96
CA GLN A 28 23.73 -16.30 5.12
C GLN A 28 22.29 -16.00 5.56
N THR A 29 21.98 -14.72 5.70
CA THR A 29 20.67 -14.22 6.10
C THR A 29 20.11 -13.25 5.05
N TYR A 30 18.77 -13.18 4.99
CA TYR A 30 18.06 -12.27 4.12
C TYR A 30 17.10 -11.41 4.95
N THR A 31 17.38 -10.12 5.03
CA THR A 31 16.56 -9.16 5.76
C THR A 31 16.10 -8.03 4.83
N PRO A 32 14.89 -7.47 5.02
CA PRO A 32 14.39 -6.42 4.16
C PRO A 32 15.21 -5.12 4.29
N ARG A 33 15.37 -4.40 3.18
CA ARG A 33 15.90 -3.03 3.14
C ARG A 33 14.80 -2.07 3.56
N LEU A 34 14.61 -1.91 4.85
CA LEU A 34 13.46 -1.22 5.44
C LEU A 34 13.87 -0.51 6.72
N VAL A 35 13.34 0.70 6.91
CA VAL A 35 13.36 1.42 8.19
C VAL A 35 11.93 1.63 8.64
N ILE A 36 11.60 1.21 9.85
CA ILE A 36 10.29 1.35 10.47
C ILE A 36 10.44 2.30 11.66
N CYS A 37 9.67 3.39 11.64
CA CYS A 37 9.50 4.27 12.80
C CYS A 37 8.12 4.02 13.40
N ASP A 38 8.05 3.65 14.67
CA ASP A 38 6.79 3.45 15.37
C ASP A 38 6.86 3.90 16.83
N LEU A 39 5.70 4.04 17.48
CA LEU A 39 5.60 4.52 18.85
C LEU A 39 6.05 3.46 19.85
N LYS A 40 6.51 3.89 21.00
CA LYS A 40 6.81 3.00 22.12
C LYS A 40 5.60 2.14 22.47
N GLY A 41 5.83 0.81 22.57
CA GLY A 41 4.80 -0.17 22.89
C GLY A 41 4.01 -0.73 21.69
N SER A 42 4.26 -0.24 20.46
CA SER A 42 3.63 -0.77 19.24
C SER A 42 4.26 -2.07 18.72
N LEU A 43 5.44 -2.43 19.21
CA LEU A 43 6.21 -3.56 18.69
C LEU A 43 5.70 -4.94 19.15
N GLY A 44 4.76 -5.00 20.12
CA GLY A 44 4.19 -6.25 20.60
C GLY A 44 5.24 -7.28 21.03
N THR A 45 5.23 -8.46 20.39
CA THR A 45 6.21 -9.53 20.67
C THR A 45 7.51 -9.40 19.90
N LEU A 46 7.64 -8.42 19.01
CA LEU A 46 8.86 -8.18 18.25
C LEU A 46 9.94 -7.62 19.16
N ARG A 47 11.11 -8.25 19.19
CA ARG A 47 12.27 -7.75 19.91
C ARG A 47 13.05 -6.79 19.02
N HIS A 48 13.64 -5.75 19.61
CA HIS A 48 14.53 -4.82 18.92
C HIS A 48 15.72 -5.55 18.29
N GLU A 49 16.26 -6.53 19.01
CA GLU A 49 17.40 -7.33 18.58
C GLU A 49 16.85 -8.66 18.04
N SER A 50 17.10 -8.87 16.76
CA SER A 50 16.68 -10.10 16.09
C SER A 50 17.53 -11.28 16.58
N GLU A 51 16.88 -12.42 16.84
CA GLU A 51 17.54 -13.68 17.21
C GLU A 51 18.62 -14.13 16.20
N LEU A 52 18.62 -13.57 14.98
CA LEU A 52 19.66 -13.82 13.97
C LEU A 52 21.02 -13.22 14.33
N TYR A 53 21.03 -12.16 15.12
CA TYR A 53 22.24 -11.36 15.40
C TYR A 53 22.72 -11.50 16.84
N GLU A 54 21.92 -12.09 17.74
CA GLU A 54 22.30 -12.38 19.11
C GLU A 54 22.62 -13.86 19.33
N PRO A 55 23.67 -14.19 20.08
CA PRO A 55 23.88 -15.55 20.55
C PRO A 55 22.80 -15.91 21.59
N THR A 56 22.12 -17.01 21.37
CA THR A 56 20.88 -17.45 22.06
C THR A 56 21.06 -17.75 23.57
N GLU A 57 22.26 -17.80 24.11
CA GLU A 57 22.50 -18.03 25.54
C GLU A 57 23.64 -17.15 26.07
N GLY A 58 23.30 -16.23 26.95
CA GLY A 58 24.25 -15.65 27.91
C GLY A 58 24.82 -14.27 27.62
N SER A 59 24.48 -13.57 26.54
CA SER A 59 24.82 -12.14 26.41
C SER A 59 23.77 -11.23 27.05
N ARG A 60 23.32 -11.56 28.27
CA ARG A 60 22.94 -10.47 29.18
C ARG A 60 24.16 -9.58 29.23
N GLN A 61 24.10 -8.42 28.64
CA GLN A 61 25.17 -7.42 28.70
C GLN A 61 25.69 -7.43 30.13
N ALA A 62 26.97 -7.78 30.29
CA ALA A 62 27.64 -7.60 31.55
C ALA A 62 27.61 -6.10 31.78
N HIS A 63 26.58 -5.64 32.49
CA HIS A 63 26.47 -4.24 32.84
C HIS A 63 27.74 -3.87 33.56
N ALA A 64 28.43 -2.87 33.07
CA ALA A 64 29.68 -2.37 33.68
C ALA A 64 29.48 -1.83 35.11
N TRP A 65 28.25 -1.93 35.63
CA TRP A 65 27.85 -1.49 36.95
C TRP A 65 28.04 -2.62 37.97
N THR A 66 28.87 -2.37 38.98
CA THR A 66 29.19 -3.32 40.06
C THR A 66 28.28 -3.22 41.29
N GLY A 67 27.26 -2.38 41.26
CA GLY A 67 26.27 -2.20 42.34
C GLY A 67 25.10 -3.21 42.26
N LYS A 68 24.28 -3.25 43.33
CA LYS A 68 22.99 -3.98 43.29
C LYS A 68 22.09 -3.36 42.25
N MET A 69 21.69 -4.12 41.23
CA MET A 69 20.64 -3.76 40.28
C MET A 69 19.40 -4.56 40.61
N GLU A 70 18.27 -3.89 40.73
CA GLU A 70 16.94 -4.53 40.67
C GLU A 70 16.46 -4.45 39.23
N LEU A 71 16.34 -5.60 38.58
CA LEU A 71 15.83 -5.70 37.23
C LEU A 71 14.31 -5.92 37.32
N PHE A 72 13.53 -4.96 36.87
CA PHE A 72 12.09 -5.11 36.71
C PHE A 72 11.81 -5.56 35.28
N GLU A 73 11.55 -6.85 35.11
CA GLU A 73 11.09 -7.39 33.83
C GLU A 73 9.55 -7.41 33.85
N SER A 74 8.94 -6.79 32.84
CA SER A 74 7.50 -6.95 32.60
C SER A 74 7.20 -8.38 32.11
N ASP A 75 6.01 -8.89 32.43
CA ASP A 75 5.58 -10.20 31.92
C ASP A 75 5.67 -10.23 30.39
N PRO A 76 6.23 -11.31 29.81
CA PRO A 76 6.36 -11.43 28.37
C PRO A 76 4.98 -11.44 27.70
N ILE A 77 4.82 -10.66 26.64
CA ILE A 77 3.60 -10.61 25.84
C ILE A 77 3.39 -12.00 25.21
N LYS A 78 2.20 -12.57 25.39
CA LYS A 78 1.88 -13.91 24.85
C LYS A 78 1.78 -13.85 23.32
N LYS A 79 2.58 -14.68 22.64
CA LYS A 79 2.48 -14.89 21.20
C LYS A 79 1.10 -15.45 20.84
N ASN A 80 0.52 -14.97 19.72
CA ASN A 80 -0.69 -15.56 19.16
C ASN A 80 -0.41 -16.95 18.55
N GLN A 81 -1.44 -17.68 18.14
CA GLN A 81 -1.30 -19.05 17.62
C GLN A 81 -0.44 -19.09 16.34
N TYR A 82 -0.53 -18.08 15.51
CA TYR A 82 0.29 -17.97 14.30
C TYR A 82 1.79 -17.85 14.64
N LEU A 83 2.17 -16.93 15.52
CA LEU A 83 3.56 -16.75 15.95
C LEU A 83 4.10 -17.98 16.68
N GLN A 84 3.26 -18.65 17.50
CA GLN A 84 3.63 -19.93 18.13
C GLN A 84 3.90 -21.03 17.11
N SER A 85 3.16 -21.07 16.00
CA SER A 85 3.38 -22.05 14.94
C SER A 85 4.71 -21.86 14.20
N LEU A 86 5.23 -20.64 14.16
CA LEU A 86 6.55 -20.34 13.55
C LEU A 86 7.72 -20.84 14.43
N ASP A 87 7.51 -20.96 15.75
CA ASP A 87 8.53 -21.43 16.69
C ASP A 87 8.69 -22.97 16.65
N THR A 88 7.78 -23.71 15.99
CA THR A 88 7.85 -25.17 15.89
C THR A 88 8.69 -25.61 14.69
N PRO A 89 9.64 -26.58 14.84
CA PRO A 89 10.52 -27.01 13.75
C PRO A 89 9.78 -27.58 12.52
N ASP A 90 8.61 -28.16 12.72
CA ASP A 90 7.73 -28.72 11.68
C ASP A 90 6.57 -27.77 11.34
N GLY A 91 6.73 -26.48 11.61
CA GLY A 91 5.69 -25.47 11.49
C GLY A 91 5.11 -25.36 10.08
N GLU A 92 4.27 -26.32 9.71
CA GLU A 92 3.38 -26.16 8.57
C GLU A 92 2.39 -25.04 8.87
N PHE A 93 2.52 -23.93 8.16
CA PHE A 93 1.51 -22.89 8.19
C PHE A 93 0.17 -23.48 7.74
N LYS A 94 -0.77 -23.61 8.66
CA LYS A 94 -2.13 -23.97 8.31
C LYS A 94 -2.90 -22.71 7.94
N LEU A 95 -3.43 -22.67 6.73
CA LEU A 95 -4.29 -21.54 6.26
C LEU A 95 -5.48 -21.25 7.20
N SER A 96 -5.81 -22.17 8.12
CA SER A 96 -6.80 -21.95 9.18
C SER A 96 -6.44 -20.78 10.12
N TYR A 97 -5.16 -20.40 10.22
CA TYR A 97 -4.73 -19.28 11.07
C TYR A 97 -5.13 -17.92 10.51
N ALA A 98 -5.33 -17.77 9.20
CA ALA A 98 -5.74 -16.49 8.61
C ALA A 98 -7.07 -15.97 9.14
N GLY A 99 -8.04 -16.87 9.41
CA GLY A 99 -9.32 -16.50 10.03
C GLY A 99 -9.20 -16.11 11.51
N ASP A 100 -8.17 -16.59 12.18
CA ASP A 100 -7.88 -16.28 13.58
C ASP A 100 -7.10 -14.96 13.71
N LEU A 101 -6.22 -14.65 12.75
CA LEU A 101 -5.50 -13.38 12.67
C LEU A 101 -6.46 -12.18 12.58
N SER A 102 -7.51 -12.24 11.77
CA SER A 102 -8.50 -11.16 11.67
C SER A 102 -9.15 -10.78 13.00
N LYS A 103 -9.19 -11.70 13.98
CA LYS A 103 -9.79 -11.48 15.30
C LYS A 103 -8.79 -11.07 16.37
N ASN A 104 -7.54 -11.53 16.24
CA ASN A 104 -6.55 -11.50 17.32
C ASN A 104 -5.38 -10.53 17.08
N VAL A 105 -5.28 -9.95 15.87
CA VAL A 105 -4.25 -8.94 15.57
C VAL A 105 -4.53 -7.65 16.34
N LYS A 106 -3.57 -7.20 17.13
CA LYS A 106 -3.58 -5.93 17.85
C LYS A 106 -2.56 -4.96 17.29
N VAL A 107 -1.39 -5.46 16.93
CA VAL A 107 -0.27 -4.72 16.36
C VAL A 107 0.25 -5.43 15.10
N TRP A 108 0.95 -4.70 14.25
CA TRP A 108 1.45 -5.23 12.98
C TRP A 108 2.42 -6.41 13.14
N SER A 109 3.16 -6.48 14.25
CA SER A 109 4.08 -7.58 14.54
C SER A 109 3.38 -8.91 14.79
N ASP A 110 2.07 -8.92 15.11
CA ASP A 110 1.30 -10.12 15.37
C ASP A 110 1.16 -11.06 14.17
N PHE A 111 1.36 -10.57 12.96
CA PHE A 111 1.39 -11.37 11.72
C PHE A 111 2.75 -11.34 11.01
N ASN A 112 3.80 -10.85 11.69
CA ASN A 112 5.13 -10.79 11.12
C ASN A 112 5.77 -12.18 11.06
N SER A 113 6.37 -12.49 9.90
CA SER A 113 7.14 -13.73 9.68
C SER A 113 8.58 -13.45 9.26
N LEU A 114 8.98 -12.18 9.26
CA LEU A 114 10.29 -11.75 8.78
C LEU A 114 11.23 -11.47 9.95
N TYR A 115 12.50 -11.74 9.73
CA TYR A 115 13.56 -11.24 10.58
C TYR A 115 14.04 -9.88 10.05
N TYR A 116 14.30 -8.97 10.96
CA TYR A 116 14.79 -7.63 10.63
C TYR A 116 16.25 -7.47 11.05
N HIS A 117 16.96 -6.62 10.34
CA HIS A 117 18.25 -6.13 10.80
C HIS A 117 18.05 -5.22 12.02
N PRO A 118 18.97 -5.18 13.01
CA PRO A 118 18.81 -4.34 14.21
C PRO A 118 18.58 -2.84 13.92
N THR A 119 19.10 -2.34 12.78
CA THR A 119 18.89 -0.96 12.34
C THR A 119 17.52 -0.71 11.69
N THR A 120 16.72 -1.75 11.43
CA THR A 120 15.43 -1.61 10.73
C THR A 120 14.38 -0.91 11.59
N VAL A 121 14.26 -1.29 12.87
CA VAL A 121 13.20 -0.81 13.73
C VAL A 121 13.71 0.36 14.59
N TYR A 122 13.01 1.48 14.52
CA TYR A 122 13.25 2.64 15.34
C TYR A 122 12.01 3.00 16.17
N GLU A 123 12.14 2.93 17.48
CA GLU A 123 11.06 3.21 18.42
C GLU A 123 11.11 4.68 18.85
N LEU A 124 10.03 5.42 18.61
CA LEU A 124 9.86 6.80 19.06
C LEU A 124 9.55 6.78 20.55
N THR A 125 10.51 7.24 21.37
CA THR A 125 10.41 7.15 22.85
C THR A 125 9.58 8.26 23.48
N THR A 126 9.29 9.33 22.73
CA THR A 126 8.57 10.52 23.21
C THR A 126 7.08 10.29 23.42
N HIS A 127 6.50 9.34 22.70
CA HIS A 127 5.07 9.00 22.74
C HIS A 127 4.88 7.48 22.90
N THR A 128 3.82 7.12 23.62
CA THR A 128 3.44 5.72 23.83
C THR A 128 2.16 5.40 23.06
N HIS A 129 2.07 4.24 22.45
CA HIS A 129 0.96 3.82 21.57
C HIS A 129 -0.43 3.96 22.24
N ASP A 130 -0.54 3.60 23.51
CA ASP A 130 -1.81 3.57 24.25
C ASP A 130 -2.02 4.81 25.17
N ASP A 131 -1.21 5.86 25.07
CA ASP A 131 -1.36 7.04 25.91
C ASP A 131 -2.46 7.96 25.38
N GLU A 132 -3.62 7.94 26.03
CA GLU A 132 -4.76 8.81 25.67
C GLU A 132 -4.49 10.30 25.95
N ASN A 133 -3.57 10.62 26.87
CA ASN A 133 -3.28 12.00 27.27
C ASN A 133 -2.24 12.67 26.38
N ASN A 134 -1.34 11.90 25.78
CA ASN A 134 -0.29 12.39 24.90
C ASN A 134 -0.36 11.73 23.53
N ARG A 135 -1.46 11.95 22.83
CA ARG A 135 -1.71 11.36 21.52
C ARG A 135 -0.80 11.99 20.45
N PHE A 136 -0.23 11.14 19.61
CA PHE A 136 0.60 11.55 18.48
C PHE A 136 -0.28 11.93 17.27
N LEU A 137 -1.06 13.02 17.38
CA LEU A 137 -2.10 13.36 16.41
C LEU A 137 -1.71 14.43 15.39
N LEU A 138 -0.78 15.33 15.71
CA LEU A 138 -0.52 16.52 14.90
C LEU A 138 0.77 16.39 14.08
N PRO A 139 0.79 16.78 12.79
CA PRO A 139 2.00 16.82 11.98
C PRO A 139 3.10 17.71 12.58
N THR A 140 2.73 18.80 13.25
CA THR A 140 3.66 19.71 13.96
C THR A 140 4.45 18.96 15.01
N ARG A 141 3.80 18.11 15.80
CA ARG A 141 4.45 17.22 16.78
C ARG A 141 5.36 16.19 16.11
N GLY A 142 4.94 15.67 14.96
CA GLY A 142 5.79 14.78 14.18
C GLY A 142 7.11 15.43 13.74
N ARG A 143 7.08 16.70 13.35
CA ARG A 143 8.28 17.46 13.01
C ARG A 143 9.17 17.72 14.22
N GLU A 144 8.61 18.01 15.40
CA GLU A 144 9.37 18.16 16.64
C GLU A 144 10.11 16.86 16.99
N VAL A 145 9.40 15.73 16.97
CA VAL A 145 9.99 14.41 17.23
C VAL A 145 11.09 14.11 16.23
N TYR A 146 10.87 14.38 14.94
CA TYR A 146 11.90 14.20 13.93
C TYR A 146 13.16 15.03 14.23
N GLN A 147 13.01 16.27 14.66
CA GLN A 147 14.16 17.12 15.00
C GLN A 147 14.93 16.58 16.20
N GLU A 148 14.25 16.06 17.23
CA GLU A 148 14.89 15.37 18.35
C GLU A 148 15.69 14.15 17.85
N LEU A 149 15.13 13.37 16.90
CA LEU A 149 15.79 12.23 16.28
C LEU A 149 17.00 12.62 15.41
N ALA A 150 16.89 13.74 14.70
CA ALA A 150 17.99 14.25 13.87
C ALA A 150 19.17 14.72 14.73
N MET A 151 18.92 15.22 15.94
CA MET A 151 19.98 15.56 16.89
C MET A 151 20.77 14.33 17.36
N ASP A 152 20.12 13.17 17.43
CA ASP A 152 20.79 11.91 17.78
C ASP A 152 21.51 11.24 16.58
N GLU A 153 21.39 11.80 15.37
CA GLU A 153 21.98 11.30 14.10
C GLU A 153 21.64 9.82 13.77
N THR A 154 20.78 9.18 14.56
CA THR A 154 20.57 7.72 14.52
C THR A 154 19.65 7.27 13.40
N LEU A 155 18.67 8.09 13.01
CA LEU A 155 17.71 7.71 11.97
C LEU A 155 18.31 7.86 10.57
N MET A 156 18.88 9.02 10.27
CA MET A 156 19.35 9.36 8.93
C MET A 156 20.71 8.75 8.63
N ASP A 157 21.72 9.08 9.43
CA ASP A 157 23.10 8.66 9.17
C ASP A 157 23.35 7.19 9.45
N VAL A 158 22.76 6.63 10.51
CA VAL A 158 23.01 5.22 10.85
C VAL A 158 22.09 4.29 10.08
N ARG A 159 20.81 4.63 9.88
CA ARG A 159 19.83 3.67 9.35
C ARG A 159 19.58 3.83 7.86
N ILE A 160 19.21 5.02 7.40
CA ILE A 160 18.91 5.24 5.98
C ILE A 160 20.20 5.19 5.16
N ARG A 161 21.23 5.92 5.60
CA ARG A 161 22.52 5.98 4.91
C ARG A 161 23.18 4.61 4.79
N GLN A 162 23.12 3.77 5.84
CA GLN A 162 23.64 2.41 5.79
C GLN A 162 23.03 1.61 4.63
N PHE A 163 21.69 1.61 4.48
CA PHE A 163 21.04 0.88 3.38
C PHE A 163 21.35 1.47 2.01
N MET A 164 21.58 2.77 1.93
CA MET A 164 21.99 3.43 0.68
C MET A 164 23.41 3.04 0.29
N GLU A 165 24.34 3.01 1.24
CA GLU A 165 25.75 2.65 1.02
C GLU A 165 25.92 1.16 0.69
N GLU A 166 25.09 0.28 1.27
CA GLU A 166 25.08 -1.15 0.96
C GLU A 166 24.49 -1.47 -0.43
N SER A 167 23.86 -0.51 -1.10
CA SER A 167 23.17 -0.72 -2.37
C SER A 167 24.02 -0.23 -3.53
N ASP A 168 24.39 -1.12 -4.47
CA ASP A 168 25.18 -0.75 -5.65
C ASP A 168 24.46 0.27 -6.55
N ASN A 169 23.16 0.09 -6.75
CA ASN A 169 22.34 0.99 -7.57
C ASN A 169 20.93 1.17 -7.00
N PRO A 170 20.77 1.96 -5.94
CA PRO A 170 19.45 2.21 -5.35
C PRO A 170 18.56 2.99 -6.33
N GLN A 171 17.34 2.49 -6.57
CA GLN A 171 16.37 3.14 -7.46
C GLN A 171 15.80 4.42 -6.83
N GLY A 172 15.61 4.41 -5.51
CA GLY A 172 14.99 5.49 -4.74
C GLY A 172 14.35 4.98 -3.45
N PHE A 173 13.42 5.75 -2.95
CA PHE A 173 12.74 5.50 -1.67
C PHE A 173 11.25 5.33 -1.88
N GLN A 174 10.67 4.31 -1.25
CA GLN A 174 9.23 4.14 -1.09
C GLN A 174 8.90 4.46 0.36
N ILE A 175 8.08 5.47 0.58
CA ILE A 175 7.75 6.00 1.91
C ILE A 175 6.27 5.73 2.17
N PHE A 176 5.96 5.05 3.27
CA PHE A 176 4.61 4.73 3.71
C PHE A 176 4.34 5.49 5.00
N ALA A 177 3.39 6.39 5.00
CA ALA A 177 3.08 7.20 6.15
C ALA A 177 1.57 7.40 6.32
N ASN A 178 1.13 7.45 7.57
CA ASN A 178 -0.21 7.91 7.86
C ASN A 178 -0.34 9.39 7.46
N SER A 179 -1.43 9.75 6.80
CA SER A 179 -1.69 11.13 6.39
C SER A 179 -2.55 11.92 7.39
N PHE A 180 -2.94 11.31 8.51
CA PHE A 180 -3.95 11.84 9.43
C PHE A 180 -3.45 12.05 10.86
N ASP A 181 -2.18 11.78 11.15
CA ASP A 181 -1.58 11.85 12.49
C ASP A 181 -0.14 12.41 12.46
N GLY A 182 0.56 12.33 13.58
CA GLY A 182 1.93 12.86 13.74
C GLY A 182 2.96 12.20 12.82
N PHE A 183 2.73 10.97 12.38
CA PHE A 183 3.65 10.29 11.45
C PHE A 183 3.75 11.02 10.10
N SER A 184 2.72 11.76 9.70
CA SER A 184 2.81 12.62 8.51
C SER A 184 3.88 13.71 8.64
N GLY A 185 4.07 14.25 9.85
CA GLY A 185 5.12 15.23 10.12
C GLY A 185 6.53 14.62 10.11
N VAL A 186 6.69 13.41 10.69
CA VAL A 186 7.95 12.66 10.61
C VAL A 186 8.29 12.35 9.15
N ALA A 187 7.31 11.88 8.37
CA ALA A 187 7.51 11.56 6.97
C ALA A 187 7.84 12.79 6.13
N ALA A 188 7.20 13.94 6.39
CA ALA A 188 7.47 15.19 5.71
C ALA A 188 8.92 15.66 5.94
N ALA A 189 9.36 15.67 7.19
CA ALA A 189 10.73 16.05 7.52
C ALA A 189 11.77 15.05 6.98
N THR A 190 11.45 13.75 7.01
CA THR A 190 12.29 12.73 6.35
C THR A 190 12.39 12.96 4.85
N LEU A 191 11.28 13.32 4.20
CA LEU A 191 11.22 13.55 2.77
C LEU A 191 12.04 14.79 2.36
N GLU A 192 11.98 15.86 3.13
CA GLU A 192 12.80 17.07 2.96
C GLU A 192 14.30 16.71 3.03
N TYR A 193 14.71 15.94 4.04
CA TYR A 193 16.09 15.43 4.14
C TYR A 193 16.49 14.60 2.92
N LEU A 194 15.64 13.66 2.49
CA LEU A 194 15.92 12.83 1.32
C LEU A 194 15.95 13.63 0.00
N ALA A 195 15.21 14.72 -0.09
CA ALA A 195 15.23 15.62 -1.23
C ALA A 195 16.56 16.39 -1.31
N GLU A 196 17.12 16.76 -0.15
CA GLU A 196 18.39 17.47 -0.05
C GLU A 196 19.60 16.53 -0.29
N ASP A 197 19.66 15.40 0.42
CA ASP A 197 20.82 14.49 0.35
C ASP A 197 20.82 13.59 -0.89
N TYR A 198 19.64 13.22 -1.39
CA TYR A 198 19.48 12.32 -2.53
C TYR A 198 18.59 12.90 -3.64
N PRO A 199 18.89 14.11 -4.17
CA PRO A 199 18.01 14.85 -5.10
C PRO A 199 17.72 14.12 -6.41
N LYS A 200 18.62 13.21 -6.83
CA LYS A 200 18.49 12.45 -8.08
C LYS A 200 17.73 11.12 -7.91
N LYS A 201 17.35 10.76 -6.69
CA LYS A 201 16.65 9.51 -6.43
C LYS A 201 15.15 9.72 -6.37
N ALA A 202 14.40 8.76 -6.91
CA ALA A 202 12.95 8.79 -6.85
C ALA A 202 12.46 8.70 -5.39
N ARG A 203 11.44 9.48 -5.07
CA ARG A 203 10.78 9.51 -3.75
C ARG A 203 9.29 9.32 -3.99
N ILE A 204 8.83 8.06 -3.89
CA ILE A 204 7.43 7.70 -4.05
C ILE A 204 6.80 7.60 -2.65
N VAL A 205 5.81 8.43 -2.38
CA VAL A 205 5.16 8.51 -1.07
C VAL A 205 3.73 7.98 -1.17
N TYR A 206 3.38 7.08 -0.26
CA TYR A 206 2.03 6.53 -0.09
C TYR A 206 1.43 7.12 1.18
N GLY A 207 0.50 8.07 1.03
CA GLY A 207 -0.21 8.70 2.14
C GLY A 207 -1.42 7.86 2.54
N ILE A 208 -1.31 7.11 3.62
CA ILE A 208 -2.34 6.16 4.04
C ILE A 208 -3.34 6.86 4.96
N ALA A 209 -4.62 6.80 4.61
CA ALA A 209 -5.71 7.28 5.43
C ALA A 209 -6.59 6.12 5.92
N GLN A 210 -7.12 6.25 7.14
CA GLN A 210 -8.08 5.29 7.67
C GLN A 210 -9.39 5.30 6.87
N PRO A 211 -10.08 4.16 6.77
CA PRO A 211 -11.42 4.12 6.21
C PRO A 211 -12.36 5.09 6.94
N LYS A 212 -13.25 5.75 6.21
CA LYS A 212 -14.23 6.65 6.82
C LYS A 212 -15.07 5.91 7.85
N SER A 213 -15.01 6.34 9.10
CA SER A 213 -15.75 5.74 10.22
C SER A 213 -16.83 6.68 10.69
N THR A 214 -18.01 6.12 10.96
CA THR A 214 -19.12 6.85 11.58
C THR A 214 -18.93 7.04 13.10
N SER A 215 -17.92 6.40 13.69
CA SER A 215 -17.65 6.47 15.14
C SER A 215 -16.79 7.66 15.55
N LEU A 216 -16.17 8.37 14.60
CA LEU A 216 -15.37 9.55 14.90
C LEU A 216 -16.25 10.75 15.28
N SER A 217 -15.81 11.53 16.27
CA SER A 217 -16.44 12.81 16.58
C SER A 217 -16.23 13.81 15.43
N LYS A 218 -17.05 14.85 15.38
CA LYS A 218 -16.89 15.93 14.38
C LYS A 218 -15.52 16.61 14.49
N GLU A 219 -15.02 16.74 15.71
CA GLU A 219 -13.73 17.35 16.02
C GLU A 219 -12.58 16.47 15.51
N GLN A 220 -12.60 15.17 15.81
CA GLN A 220 -11.61 14.22 15.30
C GLN A 220 -11.60 14.20 13.77
N THR A 221 -12.77 14.23 13.15
CA THR A 221 -12.87 14.29 11.68
C THR A 221 -12.26 15.58 11.13
N LEU A 222 -12.51 16.73 11.79
CA LEU A 222 -11.93 18.01 11.39
C LEU A 222 -10.40 17.98 11.47
N VAL A 223 -9.84 17.52 12.59
CA VAL A 223 -8.38 17.39 12.77
C VAL A 223 -7.79 16.46 11.69
N GLN A 224 -8.41 15.32 11.42
CA GLN A 224 -7.92 14.43 10.37
C GLN A 224 -7.96 15.08 8.98
N ASN A 225 -8.99 15.85 8.66
CA ASN A 225 -9.10 16.55 7.37
C ASN A 225 -8.02 17.62 7.22
N ILE A 226 -7.74 18.37 8.28
CA ILE A 226 -6.66 19.36 8.31
C ILE A 226 -5.30 18.68 8.11
N ASN A 227 -5.03 17.62 8.88
CA ASN A 227 -3.79 16.85 8.76
C ASN A 227 -3.59 16.33 7.35
N GLN A 228 -4.64 15.75 6.73
CA GLN A 228 -4.59 15.26 5.36
C GLN A 228 -4.33 16.37 4.34
N ALA A 229 -4.92 17.55 4.53
CA ALA A 229 -4.68 18.70 3.66
C ALA A 229 -3.24 19.23 3.77
N LEU A 230 -2.72 19.36 4.99
CA LEU A 230 -1.31 19.74 5.22
C LEU A 230 -0.34 18.70 4.68
N THR A 231 -0.67 17.42 4.84
CA THR A 231 0.12 16.32 4.27
C THR A 231 0.10 16.34 2.76
N LEU A 232 -1.07 16.54 2.14
CA LEU A 232 -1.20 16.64 0.68
C LEU A 232 -0.30 17.75 0.12
N LYS A 233 -0.33 18.94 0.75
CA LYS A 233 0.53 20.06 0.36
C LYS A 233 2.01 19.68 0.42
N CYS A 234 2.48 19.25 1.57
CA CYS A 234 3.90 18.98 1.80
C CYS A 234 4.42 17.82 0.92
N MET A 235 3.66 16.71 0.85
CA MET A 235 4.08 15.55 0.06
C MET A 235 4.04 15.83 -1.44
N SER A 236 3.11 16.67 -1.91
CA SER A 236 3.05 17.05 -3.34
C SER A 236 4.23 17.92 -3.76
N GLU A 237 4.80 18.72 -2.85
CA GLU A 237 5.95 19.56 -3.15
C GLU A 237 7.27 18.77 -3.17
N GLU A 238 7.46 17.88 -2.20
CA GLU A 238 8.76 17.26 -1.94
C GLU A 238 8.95 15.87 -2.58
N SER A 239 7.86 15.19 -2.96
CA SER A 239 7.94 13.86 -3.57
C SER A 239 8.08 13.91 -5.09
N THR A 240 8.63 12.86 -5.68
CA THR A 240 8.56 12.65 -7.13
C THR A 240 7.19 12.13 -7.54
N LEU A 241 6.55 11.31 -6.71
CA LEU A 241 5.14 10.93 -6.80
C LEU A 241 4.54 10.83 -5.40
N TYR A 242 3.37 11.41 -5.22
CA TYR A 242 2.53 11.27 -4.03
C TYR A 242 1.24 10.52 -4.36
N ILE A 243 0.95 9.48 -3.63
CA ILE A 243 -0.21 8.61 -3.84
C ILE A 243 -1.02 8.58 -2.54
N PRO A 244 -1.94 9.54 -2.35
CA PRO A 244 -2.87 9.49 -1.22
C PRO A 244 -3.85 8.35 -1.43
N MET A 245 -4.05 7.50 -0.40
CA MET A 245 -4.89 6.33 -0.53
C MET A 245 -5.67 6.01 0.73
N ARG A 246 -6.88 5.50 0.53
CA ARG A 246 -7.79 5.06 1.59
C ARG A 246 -8.48 3.78 1.19
N ALA A 247 -8.47 2.80 2.07
CA ALA A 247 -9.27 1.60 1.85
C ALA A 247 -10.76 1.93 1.93
N PRO A 248 -11.60 1.38 1.05
CA PRO A 248 -13.03 1.56 1.12
C PRO A 248 -13.58 0.93 2.40
N SER A 249 -14.42 1.66 3.14
CA SER A 249 -15.07 1.15 4.36
C SER A 249 -16.07 0.03 4.06
N VAL A 250 -16.68 0.09 2.89
CA VAL A 250 -17.52 -0.96 2.33
C VAL A 250 -17.20 -1.04 0.86
N LEU A 251 -16.75 -2.19 0.40
CA LEU A 251 -16.64 -2.46 -1.02
C LEU A 251 -18.07 -2.57 -1.57
N LYS A 252 -18.65 -1.43 -1.94
CA LYS A 252 -19.92 -1.37 -2.63
C LYS A 252 -19.67 -1.75 -4.08
N TYR A 253 -19.86 -3.01 -4.38
CA TYR A 253 -19.89 -3.46 -5.77
C TYR A 253 -21.27 -3.17 -6.36
N GLY A 254 -21.29 -2.81 -7.65
CA GLY A 254 -22.47 -2.45 -8.40
C GLY A 254 -23.64 -3.41 -8.25
N HIS A 255 -24.80 -3.00 -8.69
CA HIS A 255 -26.06 -3.75 -8.55
C HIS A 255 -25.93 -5.18 -9.06
N GLY A 256 -25.96 -6.18 -8.17
CA GLY A 256 -26.08 -7.58 -8.55
C GLY A 256 -25.09 -8.53 -7.88
N VAL A 257 -24.59 -9.47 -8.62
CA VAL A 257 -23.85 -10.67 -8.25
C VAL A 257 -22.56 -10.43 -7.43
N TRP A 258 -22.02 -9.23 -7.43
CA TRP A 258 -20.71 -8.92 -6.90
C TRP A 258 -20.68 -8.51 -5.42
N GLN A 259 -21.80 -8.13 -4.83
CA GLN A 259 -21.86 -7.72 -3.41
C GLN A 259 -21.44 -8.84 -2.44
N SER A 260 -21.43 -10.09 -2.91
CA SER A 260 -21.06 -11.26 -2.12
C SER A 260 -19.59 -11.66 -2.22
N ASN A 261 -18.78 -11.01 -3.07
CA ASN A 261 -17.42 -11.47 -3.35
C ASN A 261 -16.37 -11.00 -2.36
N LEU A 262 -16.61 -9.88 -1.69
CA LEU A 262 -15.78 -9.40 -0.60
C LEU A 262 -16.64 -9.14 0.62
N ARG A 263 -16.11 -9.48 1.80
CA ARG A 263 -16.73 -9.12 3.08
C ARG A 263 -16.40 -7.68 3.42
N LYS A 264 -17.18 -7.09 4.31
CA LYS A 264 -16.86 -5.80 4.89
C LYS A 264 -15.52 -5.90 5.64
N HIS A 265 -14.62 -4.94 5.42
CA HIS A 265 -13.42 -4.81 6.22
C HIS A 265 -13.80 -4.41 7.66
N GLU A 266 -13.58 -5.30 8.61
CA GLU A 266 -14.03 -5.11 9.99
C GLU A 266 -12.93 -4.49 10.84
N ASN A 267 -11.66 -4.67 10.47
CA ASN A 267 -10.53 -4.24 11.26
C ASN A 267 -9.36 -3.71 10.40
N MET A 268 -8.36 -3.15 11.10
CA MET A 268 -7.16 -2.57 10.51
C MET A 268 -6.35 -3.58 9.69
N TYR A 269 -6.25 -4.82 10.14
CA TYR A 269 -5.53 -5.89 9.46
C TYR A 269 -6.12 -6.18 8.07
N GLU A 270 -7.44 -6.19 7.93
CA GLU A 270 -8.11 -6.48 6.65
C GLU A 270 -7.94 -5.33 5.65
N TRP A 271 -8.23 -4.09 6.07
CA TRP A 271 -8.11 -2.97 5.13
C TRP A 271 -6.65 -2.65 4.78
N SER A 272 -5.70 -2.82 5.70
CA SER A 272 -4.28 -2.65 5.39
C SER A 272 -3.77 -3.74 4.44
N GLY A 273 -4.28 -4.97 4.56
CA GLY A 273 -4.01 -6.03 3.60
C GLY A 273 -4.49 -5.71 2.18
N TYR A 274 -5.65 -5.07 2.05
CA TYR A 274 -6.16 -4.60 0.75
C TYR A 274 -5.26 -3.51 0.14
N LEU A 275 -4.86 -2.51 0.93
CA LEU A 275 -3.93 -1.47 0.49
C LEU A 275 -2.55 -2.04 0.13
N ALA A 276 -2.03 -2.97 0.94
CA ALA A 276 -0.78 -3.65 0.66
C ALA A 276 -0.81 -4.41 -0.68
N ALA A 277 -1.93 -5.08 -0.99
CA ALA A 277 -2.10 -5.75 -2.28
C ALA A 277 -2.14 -4.76 -3.45
N ALA A 278 -2.72 -3.58 -3.26
CA ALA A 278 -2.74 -2.52 -4.27
C ALA A 278 -1.32 -2.01 -4.57
N ILE A 279 -0.57 -1.69 -3.52
CA ILE A 279 0.82 -1.21 -3.63
C ILE A 279 1.71 -2.30 -4.24
N GLU A 280 1.61 -3.54 -3.74
CA GLU A 280 2.38 -4.69 -4.24
C GLU A 280 2.11 -4.93 -5.74
N THR A 281 0.86 -4.80 -6.19
CA THR A 281 0.51 -4.93 -7.61
C THR A 281 1.11 -3.78 -8.42
N ALA A 282 0.93 -2.53 -7.98
CA ALA A 282 1.42 -1.34 -8.70
C ALA A 282 2.95 -1.30 -8.80
N THR A 283 3.67 -1.76 -7.77
CA THR A 283 5.14 -1.68 -7.66
C THR A 283 5.86 -2.95 -8.11
N SER A 284 5.14 -4.03 -8.38
CA SER A 284 5.74 -5.28 -8.84
C SER A 284 6.69 -5.11 -10.04
N PRO A 285 6.46 -4.18 -11.01
CA PRO A 285 7.38 -3.95 -12.13
C PRO A 285 8.78 -3.48 -11.73
N PHE A 286 8.96 -2.88 -10.55
CA PHE A 286 10.30 -2.45 -10.08
C PHE A 286 11.26 -3.60 -9.83
N ARG A 287 10.72 -4.80 -9.68
CA ARG A 287 11.45 -6.00 -9.28
C ARG A 287 11.51 -7.07 -10.36
N LEU A 288 10.89 -6.84 -11.53
CA LEU A 288 10.92 -7.82 -12.61
C LEU A 288 12.34 -8.05 -13.12
N THR A 289 12.63 -9.30 -13.49
CA THR A 289 13.91 -9.71 -14.11
C THR A 289 13.88 -9.63 -15.63
N ASN A 290 12.69 -9.48 -16.21
CA ASN A 290 12.45 -9.48 -17.65
C ASN A 290 12.38 -8.07 -18.25
N ALA A 291 12.16 -7.99 -19.57
CA ALA A 291 12.05 -6.73 -20.32
C ALA A 291 10.88 -5.80 -19.88
N PHE A 292 9.98 -6.30 -19.04
CA PHE A 292 8.88 -5.49 -18.49
C PHE A 292 9.25 -4.75 -17.20
N ARG A 293 10.49 -4.89 -16.74
CA ARG A 293 11.00 -4.11 -15.62
C ARG A 293 10.85 -2.61 -15.89
N LEU A 294 10.50 -1.87 -14.86
CA LEU A 294 10.41 -0.42 -14.85
C LEU A 294 11.06 0.09 -13.57
N ASP A 295 11.93 1.06 -13.68
CA ASP A 295 12.52 1.68 -12.49
C ASP A 295 11.60 2.76 -11.91
N MET A 296 11.80 3.10 -10.63
CA MET A 296 10.98 4.10 -9.93
C MET A 296 11.07 5.48 -10.60
N ALA A 297 12.24 5.85 -11.12
CA ALA A 297 12.43 7.12 -11.82
C ALA A 297 11.65 7.16 -13.14
N ASP A 298 11.64 6.05 -13.87
CA ASP A 298 10.87 5.95 -15.13
C ASP A 298 9.37 6.07 -14.88
N LEU A 299 8.86 5.40 -13.82
CA LEU A 299 7.45 5.54 -13.45
C LEU A 299 7.11 6.98 -13.07
N SER A 300 7.97 7.64 -12.29
CA SER A 300 7.77 9.04 -11.93
C SER A 300 7.74 9.94 -13.16
N GLY A 301 8.66 9.74 -14.12
CA GLY A 301 8.69 10.48 -15.37
C GLY A 301 7.47 10.23 -16.28
N LEU A 302 6.92 9.02 -16.27
CA LEU A 302 5.71 8.69 -17.04
C LEU A 302 4.46 9.36 -16.48
N LEU A 303 4.33 9.47 -15.16
CA LEU A 303 3.13 9.99 -14.49
C LEU A 303 3.21 11.49 -14.19
N ASN A 304 4.40 12.04 -14.15
CA ASN A 304 4.68 13.46 -13.93
C ASN A 304 5.71 13.99 -14.94
N PRO A 305 5.39 14.02 -16.26
CA PRO A 305 6.36 14.34 -17.30
C PRO A 305 6.87 15.78 -17.24
N HIS A 306 6.12 16.68 -16.61
CA HIS A 306 6.47 18.11 -16.50
C HIS A 306 6.99 18.50 -15.11
N ALA A 307 7.13 17.55 -14.18
CA ALA A 307 7.57 17.76 -12.80
C ALA A 307 6.73 18.77 -11.97
N PHE A 308 5.50 19.07 -12.40
CA PHE A 308 4.59 20.00 -11.71
C PHE A 308 3.52 19.29 -10.90
N ASN A 309 3.16 18.05 -11.28
CA ASN A 309 1.99 17.36 -10.75
C ASN A 309 2.40 16.02 -10.16
N SER A 310 3.01 16.03 -8.97
CA SER A 310 3.48 14.80 -8.32
C SER A 310 2.34 13.92 -7.80
N THR A 311 1.15 14.47 -7.55
CA THR A 311 0.02 13.71 -7.01
C THR A 311 -0.60 12.80 -8.07
N THR A 312 -0.76 11.53 -7.72
CA THR A 312 -1.23 10.48 -8.61
C THR A 312 -2.29 9.64 -7.90
N ALA A 313 -3.37 9.33 -8.59
CA ALA A 313 -4.42 8.43 -8.08
C ALA A 313 -4.04 6.97 -8.32
N LEU A 314 -4.47 6.08 -7.41
CA LEU A 314 -4.34 4.64 -7.51
C LEU A 314 -5.71 3.97 -7.52
N ALA A 315 -6.08 3.38 -8.64
CA ALA A 315 -7.22 2.47 -8.73
C ALA A 315 -6.75 1.01 -8.62
N PHE A 316 -7.53 0.20 -7.89
CA PHE A 316 -7.18 -1.20 -7.61
C PHE A 316 -8.39 -2.11 -7.67
N GLY A 317 -8.23 -3.28 -8.26
CA GLY A 317 -9.24 -4.35 -8.33
C GLY A 317 -8.68 -5.68 -7.85
N LEU A 318 -9.35 -6.27 -6.85
CA LEU A 318 -9.02 -7.57 -6.26
C LEU A 318 -10.29 -8.21 -5.68
N PRO A 319 -10.69 -9.42 -6.09
CA PRO A 319 -10.21 -10.16 -7.26
C PRO A 319 -10.58 -9.44 -8.56
N LEU A 320 -9.74 -9.57 -9.58
CA LEU A 320 -10.16 -9.18 -10.91
C LEU A 320 -11.21 -10.17 -11.40
N SER A 321 -12.36 -9.66 -11.83
CA SER A 321 -13.52 -10.46 -12.18
C SER A 321 -13.32 -11.29 -13.45
N LEU A 322 -12.67 -12.43 -13.33
CA LEU A 322 -12.56 -13.41 -14.42
C LEU A 322 -13.61 -14.50 -14.22
N PRO A 323 -14.57 -14.70 -15.16
CA PRO A 323 -15.59 -15.71 -15.02
C PRO A 323 -14.99 -17.11 -15.19
N GLN A 324 -15.46 -18.06 -14.41
CA GLN A 324 -15.21 -19.47 -14.62
C GLN A 324 -16.14 -19.98 -15.75
N SER A 325 -15.75 -19.85 -17.01
CA SER A 325 -16.52 -20.32 -18.15
C SER A 325 -15.68 -21.23 -19.04
N ARG A 326 -16.28 -22.29 -19.56
CA ARG A 326 -15.62 -23.25 -20.44
C ARG A 326 -15.63 -22.85 -21.94
N ASP A 327 -16.49 -21.91 -22.32
CA ASP A 327 -16.80 -21.63 -23.73
C ASP A 327 -16.51 -20.20 -24.18
N THR A 328 -15.64 -19.49 -23.47
CA THR A 328 -15.40 -18.08 -23.74
C THR A 328 -14.11 -17.85 -24.52
N SER A 329 -14.22 -17.14 -25.65
CA SER A 329 -13.03 -16.61 -26.34
C SER A 329 -12.34 -15.53 -25.49
N LEU A 330 -11.03 -15.34 -25.68
CA LEU A 330 -10.28 -14.29 -24.97
C LEU A 330 -10.95 -12.92 -25.16
N ALA A 331 -11.37 -12.61 -26.39
CA ALA A 331 -12.10 -11.37 -26.68
C ALA A 331 -13.42 -11.24 -25.90
N SER A 332 -14.14 -12.34 -25.63
CA SER A 332 -15.38 -12.31 -24.84
C SER A 332 -15.10 -12.18 -23.32
N ILE A 333 -13.93 -12.64 -22.86
CA ILE A 333 -13.49 -12.44 -21.48
C ILE A 333 -13.27 -10.95 -21.20
N PHE A 334 -12.73 -10.21 -22.18
CA PHE A 334 -12.43 -8.79 -22.06
C PHE A 334 -13.46 -7.87 -22.73
N LYS A 335 -14.37 -8.40 -23.58
CA LYS A 335 -15.51 -7.63 -24.06
C LYS A 335 -16.47 -7.42 -22.89
N ALA A 336 -16.60 -6.18 -22.49
CA ALA A 336 -17.68 -5.80 -21.62
C ALA A 336 -19.01 -6.09 -22.35
N ASP A 337 -19.76 -7.09 -21.88
CA ASP A 337 -21.20 -7.04 -22.03
C ASP A 337 -21.60 -5.72 -21.34
N GLU A 338 -22.35 -4.85 -22.00
CA GLU A 338 -22.79 -3.56 -21.46
C GLU A 338 -23.52 -3.69 -20.11
N LYS A 339 -23.88 -4.93 -19.75
CA LYS A 339 -24.54 -5.32 -18.49
C LYS A 339 -23.61 -5.90 -17.42
N MET A 340 -22.36 -6.23 -17.74
CA MET A 340 -21.37 -6.80 -16.81
C MET A 340 -20.04 -6.06 -16.97
N ASN A 341 -19.90 -4.93 -16.30
CA ASN A 341 -18.63 -4.24 -16.22
C ASN A 341 -17.68 -5.04 -15.33
N ARG A 342 -16.68 -5.70 -15.88
CA ARG A 342 -15.75 -6.61 -15.17
C ARG A 342 -14.80 -5.87 -14.25
N PHE A 343 -14.68 -4.56 -14.41
CA PHE A 343 -13.94 -3.67 -13.52
C PHE A 343 -14.82 -3.01 -12.46
N GLU A 344 -16.09 -3.42 -12.34
CA GLU A 344 -16.92 -3.02 -11.19
C GLU A 344 -16.31 -3.40 -9.84
N SER A 345 -15.35 -4.36 -9.83
CA SER A 345 -14.57 -4.68 -8.64
C SER A 345 -13.39 -3.74 -8.41
N ALA A 346 -13.07 -2.85 -9.35
CA ALA A 346 -12.01 -1.88 -9.17
C ALA A 346 -12.54 -0.62 -8.47
N TRP A 347 -11.76 -0.16 -7.49
CA TRP A 347 -12.04 1.02 -6.69
C TRP A 347 -10.88 1.99 -6.78
N ASP A 348 -11.16 3.26 -6.98
CA ASP A 348 -10.13 4.28 -6.86
C ASP A 348 -9.91 4.60 -5.38
N LEU A 349 -8.72 4.27 -4.89
CA LEU A 349 -8.34 4.42 -3.50
C LEU A 349 -8.06 5.87 -3.11
N THR A 350 -7.73 6.70 -4.09
CA THR A 350 -7.45 8.13 -3.90
C THR A 350 -8.73 8.95 -3.92
N LEU A 351 -9.58 8.69 -4.92
CA LEU A 351 -10.83 9.43 -5.12
C LEU A 351 -12.01 8.84 -4.33
N GLU A 352 -11.83 7.67 -3.74
CA GLU A 352 -12.84 6.94 -2.96
C GLU A 352 -14.13 6.67 -3.76
N THR A 353 -13.99 6.39 -5.05
CA THR A 353 -15.10 6.14 -5.97
C THR A 353 -14.93 4.82 -6.71
N PRO A 354 -16.03 4.16 -7.14
CA PRO A 354 -15.95 3.07 -8.08
C PRO A 354 -15.24 3.52 -9.37
N TYR A 355 -14.36 2.68 -9.89
CA TYR A 355 -13.51 3.02 -11.04
C TYR A 355 -14.30 3.34 -12.31
N ASP A 356 -15.48 2.78 -12.50
CA ASP A 356 -16.37 3.03 -13.63
C ASP A 356 -17.00 4.44 -13.64
N GLN A 357 -16.97 5.11 -12.49
CA GLN A 357 -17.50 6.48 -12.32
C GLN A 357 -16.44 7.57 -12.47
N ILE A 358 -15.17 7.17 -12.65
CA ILE A 358 -14.08 8.13 -12.85
C ILE A 358 -14.21 8.75 -14.24
N ASP A 359 -14.19 10.07 -14.28
CA ASP A 359 -14.13 10.79 -15.54
C ASP A 359 -12.88 10.39 -16.33
N ARG A 360 -13.04 10.13 -17.63
CA ARG A 360 -12.00 9.57 -18.51
C ARG A 360 -10.89 10.55 -18.88
N THR A 361 -10.77 11.66 -18.16
CA THR A 361 -9.85 12.77 -18.40
C THR A 361 -8.46 12.58 -17.75
N SER A 362 -8.00 11.34 -17.57
CA SER A 362 -6.62 11.12 -17.13
C SER A 362 -5.65 11.48 -18.26
N HIS A 363 -4.71 12.40 -17.98
CA HIS A 363 -3.66 12.80 -18.93
C HIS A 363 -2.58 11.73 -19.06
N CYS A 364 -2.26 11.07 -17.95
CA CYS A 364 -1.24 10.03 -17.87
C CYS A 364 -1.76 8.84 -17.09
N SER A 365 -1.46 7.63 -17.55
CA SER A 365 -1.77 6.44 -16.77
C SER A 365 -0.80 5.29 -17.00
N PHE A 366 -0.60 4.49 -15.96
CA PHE A 366 0.21 3.29 -15.94
C PHE A 366 -0.60 2.15 -15.31
N SER A 367 -0.71 1.02 -16.01
CA SER A 367 -1.52 -0.12 -15.58
C SER A 367 -0.68 -1.36 -15.38
N VAL A 368 -0.99 -2.10 -14.31
CA VAL A 368 -0.37 -3.39 -14.00
C VAL A 368 -1.46 -4.44 -13.85
N PHE A 369 -1.33 -5.53 -14.61
CA PHE A 369 -2.18 -6.71 -14.52
C PHE A 369 -1.37 -7.86 -13.95
N ARG A 370 -1.82 -8.44 -12.86
CA ARG A 370 -1.10 -9.50 -12.15
C ARG A 370 -1.92 -10.78 -12.13
N GLY A 371 -1.29 -11.92 -12.46
CA GLY A 371 -1.88 -13.25 -12.37
C GLY A 371 -2.85 -13.64 -13.47
N ILE A 372 -3.21 -12.75 -14.38
CA ILE A 372 -4.20 -13.05 -15.43
C ILE A 372 -3.72 -14.12 -16.40
N ALA A 373 -2.51 -14.00 -16.90
CA ALA A 373 -1.97 -14.94 -17.88
C ALA A 373 -1.84 -16.35 -17.29
N SER A 374 -1.37 -16.46 -16.04
CA SER A 374 -1.27 -17.73 -15.33
C SER A 374 -2.63 -18.42 -15.18
N ILE A 375 -3.64 -17.67 -14.76
CA ILE A 375 -5.00 -18.19 -14.59
C ILE A 375 -5.58 -18.63 -15.95
N LEU A 376 -5.44 -17.81 -16.98
CA LEU A 376 -5.95 -18.15 -18.32
C LEU A 376 -5.27 -19.39 -18.90
N GLN A 377 -3.97 -19.56 -18.71
CA GLN A 377 -3.25 -20.75 -19.19
C GLN A 377 -3.68 -22.04 -18.48
N HIS A 378 -3.93 -22.00 -17.18
CA HIS A 378 -4.27 -23.20 -16.40
C HIS A 378 -5.74 -23.56 -16.45
N GLN A 379 -6.64 -22.60 -16.54
CA GLN A 379 -8.08 -22.83 -16.38
C GLN A 379 -8.86 -22.83 -17.69
N TYR A 380 -8.28 -22.28 -18.75
CA TYR A 380 -8.83 -22.36 -20.10
C TYR A 380 -7.86 -23.13 -21.01
N PRO A 381 -7.54 -24.41 -20.67
CA PRO A 381 -6.83 -25.26 -21.63
C PRO A 381 -7.69 -25.34 -22.86
N SER A 382 -7.06 -25.21 -24.00
CA SER A 382 -7.73 -25.25 -25.31
C SER A 382 -8.80 -26.34 -25.38
N LEU A 383 -10.05 -25.95 -25.50
CA LEU A 383 -11.10 -26.80 -25.96
C LEU A 383 -10.73 -27.21 -27.41
N ASN A 384 -10.63 -28.49 -27.67
CA ASN A 384 -10.36 -29.07 -28.99
C ASN A 384 -8.94 -28.91 -29.59
N GLY A 385 -7.87 -28.94 -28.76
CA GLY A 385 -6.49 -29.01 -29.27
C GLY A 385 -5.92 -27.68 -29.77
N LEU A 386 -6.58 -26.56 -29.51
CA LEU A 386 -6.03 -25.23 -29.74
C LEU A 386 -4.98 -24.92 -28.67
N GLN A 387 -3.91 -24.23 -29.05
CA GLN A 387 -2.84 -23.79 -28.15
C GLN A 387 -3.39 -22.86 -27.06
N PRO A 388 -2.87 -22.89 -25.81
CA PRO A 388 -3.22 -21.92 -24.79
C PRO A 388 -2.94 -20.51 -25.30
N TYR A 389 -3.70 -19.52 -24.82
CA TYR A 389 -3.52 -18.12 -25.21
C TYR A 389 -2.07 -17.67 -25.04
N SER A 390 -1.50 -17.06 -26.08
CA SER A 390 -0.17 -16.50 -26.00
C SER A 390 -0.17 -15.24 -25.14
N ILE A 391 0.96 -14.93 -24.53
CA ILE A 391 1.15 -13.68 -23.75
C ILE A 391 0.82 -12.46 -24.62
N THR A 392 1.22 -12.48 -25.90
CA THR A 392 0.95 -11.42 -26.86
C THR A 392 -0.54 -11.18 -27.04
N GLN A 393 -1.33 -12.24 -27.21
CA GLN A 393 -2.79 -12.15 -27.36
C GLN A 393 -3.45 -11.57 -26.10
N VAL A 394 -3.03 -12.03 -24.91
CA VAL A 394 -3.53 -11.51 -23.63
C VAL A 394 -3.18 -10.02 -23.50
N THR A 395 -1.96 -9.63 -23.82
CA THR A 395 -1.50 -8.24 -23.74
C THR A 395 -2.26 -7.35 -24.71
N GLU A 396 -2.51 -7.80 -25.93
CA GLU A 396 -3.27 -7.05 -26.94
C GLU A 396 -4.71 -6.79 -26.49
N GLU A 397 -5.41 -7.82 -26.00
CA GLU A 397 -6.78 -7.67 -25.51
C GLU A 397 -6.86 -6.77 -24.27
N LEU A 398 -5.90 -6.89 -23.34
CA LEU A 398 -5.79 -5.98 -22.19
C LEU A 398 -5.52 -4.55 -22.62
N THR A 399 -4.69 -4.33 -23.64
CA THR A 399 -4.41 -3.01 -24.21
C THR A 399 -5.67 -2.42 -24.82
N ASN A 400 -6.38 -3.19 -25.64
CA ASN A 400 -7.65 -2.75 -26.23
C ASN A 400 -8.71 -2.45 -25.19
N PHE A 401 -8.70 -3.18 -24.09
CA PHE A 401 -9.58 -2.94 -22.97
C PHE A 401 -9.25 -1.62 -22.25
N THR A 402 -7.99 -1.41 -21.87
CA THR A 402 -7.55 -0.23 -21.09
C THR A 402 -7.65 1.08 -21.86
N LYS A 403 -7.49 1.06 -23.19
CA LYS A 403 -7.69 2.23 -24.06
C LYS A 403 -9.08 2.87 -23.94
N ARG A 404 -10.09 2.09 -23.51
CA ARG A 404 -11.45 2.62 -23.29
C ARG A 404 -11.56 3.57 -22.11
N TYR A 405 -10.62 3.50 -21.18
CA TYR A 405 -10.61 4.27 -19.93
C TYR A 405 -9.65 5.48 -19.96
N GLY A 406 -9.30 5.95 -21.13
CA GLY A 406 -8.43 7.10 -21.37
C GLY A 406 -7.03 6.73 -21.85
N PRO A 407 -6.17 7.70 -22.12
CA PRO A 407 -4.83 7.46 -22.63
C PRO A 407 -4.02 6.65 -21.63
N MET A 408 -3.35 5.62 -22.13
CA MET A 408 -2.49 4.75 -21.35
C MET A 408 -1.06 4.88 -21.92
N LEU A 409 -0.15 5.37 -21.09
CA LEU A 409 1.25 5.53 -21.49
C LEU A 409 2.00 4.19 -21.49
N ALA A 410 1.71 3.32 -20.52
CA ALA A 410 2.35 2.02 -20.42
C ALA A 410 1.49 1.03 -19.62
N GLN A 411 1.67 -0.26 -19.91
CA GLN A 411 1.12 -1.35 -19.10
C GLN A 411 2.17 -2.42 -18.86
N ARG A 412 1.98 -3.18 -17.79
CA ARG A 412 2.81 -4.32 -17.43
C ARG A 412 1.97 -5.53 -17.10
N LEU A 413 2.44 -6.69 -17.51
CA LEU A 413 1.86 -7.98 -17.21
C LEU A 413 2.80 -8.74 -16.27
N VAL A 414 2.27 -9.16 -15.13
CA VAL A 414 3.00 -9.92 -14.10
C VAL A 414 2.32 -11.27 -13.93
N PHE A 415 3.08 -12.34 -13.98
CA PHE A 415 2.52 -13.71 -13.97
C PHE A 415 2.20 -14.19 -12.57
N LEU A 416 3.04 -13.88 -11.59
CA LEU A 416 2.89 -14.38 -10.24
C LEU A 416 1.78 -13.67 -9.47
N SER A 417 0.79 -14.44 -9.01
CA SER A 417 -0.38 -13.94 -8.28
C SER A 417 -0.65 -14.68 -6.96
N VAL A 418 0.38 -15.22 -6.35
CA VAL A 418 0.25 -15.99 -5.10
C VAL A 418 -0.16 -15.08 -3.95
N VAL A 419 -1.18 -15.50 -3.22
CA VAL A 419 -1.63 -14.86 -1.99
C VAL A 419 -0.80 -15.41 -0.83
N GLY A 420 -0.15 -14.52 -0.09
CA GLY A 420 0.68 -14.92 1.05
C GLY A 420 -0.14 -15.56 2.18
N PRO A 421 0.50 -16.39 3.02
CA PRO A 421 -0.21 -17.11 4.07
C PRO A 421 -0.81 -16.20 5.15
N THR A 422 -0.24 -15.05 5.39
CA THR A 422 -0.74 -14.05 6.34
C THR A 422 -1.68 -13.03 5.72
N PHE A 423 -2.00 -13.18 4.44
CA PHE A 423 -2.93 -12.26 3.77
C PHE A 423 -4.36 -12.50 4.28
N PRO A 424 -5.11 -11.44 4.64
CA PRO A 424 -6.45 -11.58 5.16
C PRO A 424 -7.40 -12.21 4.14
N GLN A 425 -8.14 -13.24 4.57
CA GLN A 425 -9.09 -13.98 3.72
C GLN A 425 -10.47 -13.33 3.73
N PHE A 426 -10.56 -12.09 3.24
CA PHE A 426 -11.83 -11.34 3.17
C PHE A 426 -12.67 -11.66 1.93
N PHE A 427 -12.28 -12.66 1.15
CA PHE A 427 -12.99 -13.07 -0.05
C PHE A 427 -14.35 -13.70 0.28
N GLY A 428 -15.34 -13.43 -0.56
CA GLY A 428 -16.67 -14.03 -0.45
C GLY A 428 -16.71 -15.48 -0.93
N PRO A 429 -17.79 -16.22 -0.63
CA PRO A 429 -17.92 -17.65 -0.94
C PRO A 429 -17.96 -17.96 -2.46
N MET A 430 -18.18 -16.94 -3.29
CA MET A 430 -18.18 -17.07 -4.74
C MET A 430 -16.79 -17.10 -5.36
N VAL A 431 -15.75 -16.73 -4.60
CA VAL A 431 -14.36 -16.75 -5.06
C VAL A 431 -13.77 -18.13 -4.85
N THR A 432 -13.21 -18.72 -5.90
CA THR A 432 -12.54 -20.03 -5.83
C THR A 432 -11.15 -19.90 -5.20
N THR A 433 -10.53 -21.03 -4.83
CA THR A 433 -9.14 -21.09 -4.35
C THR A 433 -8.13 -20.43 -5.31
N THR A 434 -8.45 -20.40 -6.59
CA THR A 434 -7.65 -19.80 -7.66
C THR A 434 -8.07 -18.37 -8.03
N GLY A 435 -8.94 -17.75 -7.23
CA GLY A 435 -9.37 -16.35 -7.42
C GLY A 435 -10.36 -16.11 -8.57
N LEU A 436 -10.94 -17.17 -9.14
CA LEU A 436 -12.00 -17.04 -10.13
C LEU A 436 -13.36 -16.91 -9.47
N ILE A 437 -14.30 -16.26 -10.15
CA ILE A 437 -15.66 -16.09 -9.69
C ILE A 437 -16.56 -17.17 -10.28
N ARG A 438 -17.23 -17.91 -9.41
CA ARG A 438 -18.20 -18.95 -9.80
C ARG A 438 -19.38 -18.29 -10.50
N PRO A 439 -19.84 -18.83 -11.65
CA PRO A 439 -21.02 -18.32 -12.31
C PRO A 439 -22.27 -18.59 -11.43
N THR A 440 -23.05 -17.56 -11.18
CA THR A 440 -24.38 -17.70 -10.55
C THR A 440 -25.39 -18.04 -11.62
N SER A 441 -26.08 -19.17 -11.48
CA SER A 441 -27.31 -19.39 -12.24
C SER A 441 -28.44 -18.55 -11.62
N PRO A 442 -29.37 -18.01 -12.43
CA PRO A 442 -30.51 -17.25 -11.91
C PRO A 442 -31.39 -18.04 -10.92
N LYS A 443 -31.25 -19.38 -10.89
CA LYS A 443 -31.97 -20.27 -9.97
C LYS A 443 -31.26 -20.43 -8.62
N ASP A 444 -29.98 -20.06 -8.53
CA ASP A 444 -29.17 -20.23 -7.31
C ASP A 444 -29.29 -19.03 -6.37
N THR A 445 -29.78 -17.87 -6.85
CA THR A 445 -29.97 -16.65 -6.03
C THR A 445 -30.96 -16.85 -4.89
N ASP A 446 -32.00 -17.65 -5.09
CA ASP A 446 -32.98 -17.95 -4.02
C ASP A 446 -32.48 -19.02 -3.02
N GLN A 447 -31.50 -19.84 -3.42
CA GLN A 447 -30.91 -20.87 -2.59
C GLN A 447 -29.62 -20.41 -1.87
N ILE A 448 -28.97 -19.32 -2.34
CA ILE A 448 -27.74 -18.78 -1.75
C ILE A 448 -27.97 -18.35 -0.30
N GLY A 449 -29.11 -17.77 0.04
CA GLY A 449 -29.48 -17.41 1.41
C GLY A 449 -29.57 -18.61 2.39
N GLN A 450 -29.78 -19.83 1.86
CA GLN A 450 -29.78 -21.06 2.65
C GLN A 450 -28.47 -21.85 2.52
N SER A 451 -27.76 -21.74 1.39
CA SER A 451 -26.46 -22.40 1.14
C SER A 451 -25.27 -21.67 1.73
N GLU A 452 -25.35 -20.37 2.03
CA GLU A 452 -24.27 -19.64 2.72
C GLU A 452 -23.85 -20.26 4.06
N LYS A 453 -24.76 -21.02 4.70
CA LYS A 453 -24.46 -21.77 5.93
C LYS A 453 -23.67 -23.07 5.69
N MET A 454 -23.55 -23.55 4.45
CA MET A 454 -22.96 -24.86 4.15
C MET A 454 -21.60 -24.82 3.45
N LEU A 455 -21.18 -23.70 2.89
CA LEU A 455 -19.86 -23.59 2.25
C LEU A 455 -18.91 -22.91 3.22
N THR A 456 -18.09 -23.69 3.92
CA THR A 456 -16.86 -23.14 4.51
C THR A 456 -16.03 -22.60 3.34
N PRO A 457 -15.74 -21.29 3.30
CA PRO A 457 -14.96 -20.74 2.21
C PRO A 457 -13.57 -21.37 2.21
N GLU A 458 -13.21 -22.03 1.11
CA GLU A 458 -11.85 -22.50 0.91
C GLU A 458 -10.93 -21.29 0.81
N PRO A 459 -9.75 -21.32 1.43
CA PRO A 459 -8.83 -20.20 1.38
C PRO A 459 -8.34 -19.94 -0.04
N VAL A 460 -8.35 -18.67 -0.44
CA VAL A 460 -7.85 -18.21 -1.73
C VAL A 460 -6.33 -18.20 -1.68
N THR A 461 -5.70 -18.96 -2.57
CA THR A 461 -4.23 -19.09 -2.66
C THR A 461 -3.64 -18.33 -3.84
N GLN A 462 -4.45 -18.03 -4.83
CA GLN A 462 -4.08 -17.24 -6.01
C GLN A 462 -5.22 -16.27 -6.33
N CYS A 463 -4.88 -15.08 -6.79
CA CYS A 463 -5.88 -14.10 -7.16
C CYS A 463 -5.33 -13.14 -8.21
N ALA A 464 -6.06 -12.98 -9.32
CA ALA A 464 -5.73 -11.95 -10.29
C ALA A 464 -6.06 -10.57 -9.71
N SER A 465 -5.17 -9.62 -9.94
CA SER A 465 -5.33 -8.23 -9.51
C SER A 465 -4.99 -7.25 -10.62
N TYR A 466 -5.52 -6.05 -10.48
CA TYR A 466 -5.29 -4.93 -11.38
C TYR A 466 -5.00 -3.68 -10.57
N ALA A 467 -3.95 -2.96 -10.95
CA ALA A 467 -3.63 -1.66 -10.39
C ALA A 467 -3.46 -0.66 -11.54
N ARG A 468 -3.98 0.55 -11.36
CA ARG A 468 -3.77 1.66 -12.28
C ARG A 468 -3.40 2.90 -11.52
N LEU A 469 -2.24 3.43 -11.83
CA LEU A 469 -1.81 4.76 -11.44
C LEU A 469 -2.24 5.73 -12.55
N HIS A 470 -2.87 6.84 -12.18
CA HIS A 470 -3.30 7.84 -13.14
C HIS A 470 -3.24 9.26 -12.56
N SER A 471 -2.97 10.21 -13.42
CA SER A 471 -2.93 11.64 -13.09
C SER A 471 -3.77 12.40 -14.09
N GLY A 472 -4.49 13.43 -13.64
CA GLY A 472 -5.35 14.25 -14.49
C GLY A 472 -6.41 15.01 -13.71
N SER A 473 -7.36 15.61 -14.42
CA SER A 473 -8.41 16.46 -13.85
C SER A 473 -9.34 15.75 -12.85
N ALA A 474 -9.37 14.42 -12.88
CA ALA A 474 -10.09 13.62 -11.87
C ALA A 474 -9.59 13.88 -10.43
N LEU A 475 -8.37 14.35 -10.24
CA LEU A 475 -7.80 14.69 -8.92
C LEU A 475 -8.28 16.04 -8.37
N LYS A 476 -8.88 16.89 -9.18
CA LYS A 476 -9.36 18.22 -8.75
C LYS A 476 -10.23 18.19 -7.48
N PRO A 477 -11.22 17.29 -7.33
CA PRO A 477 -12.05 17.23 -6.11
C PRO A 477 -11.25 16.96 -4.83
N LEU A 478 -10.12 16.23 -4.92
CA LEU A 478 -9.24 15.99 -3.78
C LEU A 478 -8.63 17.30 -3.28
N PHE A 479 -8.13 18.13 -4.20
CA PHE A 479 -7.55 19.44 -3.86
C PHE A 479 -8.62 20.43 -3.39
N GLU A 480 -9.79 20.48 -4.04
CA GLU A 480 -10.92 21.30 -3.58
C GLU A 480 -11.32 20.98 -2.14
N PHE A 481 -11.37 19.70 -1.80
CA PHE A 481 -11.63 19.26 -0.42
C PHE A 481 -10.54 19.72 0.55
N ALA A 482 -9.25 19.60 0.17
CA ALA A 482 -8.13 20.04 1.00
C ALA A 482 -8.14 21.57 1.21
N VAL A 483 -8.36 22.35 0.16
CA VAL A 483 -8.52 23.82 0.24
C VAL A 483 -9.66 24.21 1.19
N ALA A 484 -10.80 23.50 1.10
CA ALA A 484 -11.94 23.74 1.97
C ALA A 484 -11.62 23.40 3.45
N SER A 485 -10.81 22.37 3.70
CA SER A 485 -10.43 21.92 5.04
C SER A 485 -9.51 22.90 5.77
N LEU A 486 -8.74 23.72 5.04
CA LEU A 486 -7.81 24.72 5.61
C LEU A 486 -8.42 26.12 5.76
N LYS A 487 -9.73 26.31 5.55
CA LYS A 487 -10.37 27.62 5.78
C LYS A 487 -10.34 27.99 7.26
N VAL A 488 -9.54 28.98 7.62
CA VAL A 488 -9.36 29.46 9.02
C VAL A 488 -10.67 29.90 9.64
N SER A 489 -11.60 30.46 8.86
CA SER A 489 -12.94 30.87 9.34
C SER A 489 -13.83 29.72 9.80
N SER A 490 -13.53 28.50 9.37
CA SER A 490 -14.25 27.29 9.77
C SER A 490 -13.57 26.53 10.93
N LEU A 491 -12.36 26.94 11.33
CA LEU A 491 -11.65 26.35 12.45
C LEU A 491 -12.17 26.89 13.78
N ASN A 492 -12.52 26.00 14.68
CA ASN A 492 -12.80 26.37 16.06
C ASN A 492 -11.52 26.87 16.72
N ASN A 493 -11.62 27.90 17.56
CA ASN A 493 -10.45 28.51 18.22
C ASN A 493 -9.54 27.49 18.92
N TRP A 494 -10.07 26.45 19.53
CA TRP A 494 -9.28 25.46 20.24
C TRP A 494 -8.49 24.54 19.29
N VAL A 495 -9.06 24.11 18.15
CA VAL A 495 -8.33 23.34 17.12
C VAL A 495 -7.17 24.15 16.57
N TYR A 496 -7.41 25.43 16.27
CA TYR A 496 -6.35 26.32 15.82
C TYR A 496 -5.23 26.45 16.86
N THR A 497 -5.58 26.58 18.14
CA THR A 497 -4.61 26.70 19.23
C THR A 497 -3.67 25.49 19.29
N ASP A 498 -4.18 24.27 19.07
CA ASP A 498 -3.36 23.06 19.10
C ASP A 498 -2.27 23.05 18.01
N TYR A 499 -2.58 23.58 16.82
CA TYR A 499 -1.61 23.68 15.73
C TYR A 499 -0.59 24.82 15.92
N THR A 500 -0.91 25.85 16.72
CA THR A 500 0.01 26.99 16.94
C THR A 500 1.07 26.72 18.00
N HIS A 501 0.92 25.65 18.78
CA HIS A 501 1.85 25.33 19.85
C HIS A 501 3.09 24.60 19.33
N GLY A 502 4.23 24.84 20.00
CA GLY A 502 5.49 24.17 19.76
C GLY A 502 6.38 24.87 18.74
N GLN A 503 7.54 24.31 18.51
CA GLN A 503 8.58 24.90 17.65
C GLN A 503 8.16 24.98 16.17
N PHE A 504 7.36 24.02 15.73
CA PHE A 504 6.81 23.93 14.37
C PHE A 504 5.34 24.33 14.33
N GLY A 505 4.91 25.15 15.31
CA GLY A 505 3.55 25.67 15.34
C GLY A 505 3.21 26.45 14.07
N LEU A 506 2.02 26.23 13.54
CA LEU A 506 1.53 26.89 12.34
C LEU A 506 0.69 28.11 12.72
N ASP A 507 1.06 29.27 12.23
CA ASP A 507 0.27 30.47 12.40
C ASP A 507 -0.81 30.61 11.31
N ARG A 508 -1.57 31.72 11.37
CA ARG A 508 -2.64 31.96 10.41
C ARG A 508 -2.13 32.15 8.99
N SER A 509 -0.94 32.73 8.85
CA SER A 509 -0.33 32.95 7.52
C SER A 509 0.14 31.64 6.90
N ASP A 510 0.59 30.67 7.73
CA ASP A 510 0.98 29.35 7.27
C ASP A 510 -0.21 28.55 6.71
N PHE A 511 -1.38 28.64 7.38
CA PHE A 511 -2.62 28.03 6.88
C PHE A 511 -3.08 28.70 5.58
N GLU A 512 -3.01 30.03 5.47
CA GLU A 512 -3.39 30.76 4.27
C GLU A 512 -2.44 30.44 3.11
N SER A 513 -1.12 30.41 3.34
CA SER A 513 -0.11 30.02 2.35
C SER A 513 -0.31 28.55 1.91
N SER A 514 -0.54 27.63 2.83
CA SER A 514 -0.80 26.23 2.48
C SER A 514 -2.06 26.08 1.64
N ARG A 515 -3.09 26.88 1.91
CA ARG A 515 -4.32 26.89 1.13
C ARG A 515 -4.12 27.46 -0.28
N GLU A 516 -3.29 28.51 -0.41
CA GLU A 516 -2.95 29.10 -1.71
C GLU A 516 -2.18 28.10 -2.58
N THR A 517 -1.17 27.42 -2.02
CA THR A 517 -0.44 26.36 -2.74
C THR A 517 -1.37 25.24 -3.21
N LEU A 518 -2.29 24.78 -2.34
CA LEU A 518 -3.26 23.75 -2.72
C LEU A 518 -4.24 24.24 -3.79
N GLN A 519 -4.58 25.53 -3.81
CA GLN A 519 -5.42 26.12 -4.85
C GLN A 519 -4.68 26.16 -6.19
N GLU A 520 -3.41 26.52 -6.21
CA GLU A 520 -2.56 26.51 -7.41
C GLU A 520 -2.46 25.09 -7.98
N LEU A 521 -2.25 24.08 -7.12
CA LEU A 521 -2.26 22.67 -7.54
C LEU A 521 -3.63 22.26 -8.09
N CYS A 522 -4.72 22.67 -7.43
CA CYS A 522 -6.08 22.40 -7.89
C CYS A 522 -6.33 22.96 -9.30
N ASP A 523 -5.87 24.18 -9.55
CA ASP A 523 -6.02 24.84 -10.85
C ASP A 523 -5.16 24.14 -11.91
N ALA A 524 -3.93 23.75 -11.57
CA ALA A 524 -3.04 23.00 -12.46
C ALA A 524 -3.62 21.63 -12.89
N TYR A 525 -4.34 20.93 -12.00
CA TYR A 525 -5.06 19.71 -12.37
C TYR A 525 -6.37 19.97 -13.13
N GLY A 526 -6.89 21.19 -13.09
CA GLY A 526 -8.12 21.59 -13.77
C GLY A 526 -7.92 22.03 -15.23
N GLU A 527 -6.71 22.38 -15.63
CA GLU A 527 -6.41 22.77 -17.01
C GLU A 527 -6.36 21.53 -17.90
N SER A 528 -7.27 21.46 -18.88
CA SER A 528 -7.16 20.49 -19.97
C SER A 528 -5.95 20.89 -20.81
N VAL A 529 -4.97 20.00 -20.95
CA VAL A 529 -3.96 20.15 -22.01
C VAL A 529 -4.70 19.93 -23.32
N ASP A 530 -5.13 20.99 -23.98
CA ASP A 530 -5.55 20.94 -25.36
C ASP A 530 -4.33 20.50 -26.18
N TYR A 531 -4.27 19.23 -26.51
CA TYR A 531 -3.40 18.75 -27.57
C TYR A 531 -3.94 19.37 -28.86
N ASP A 532 -3.27 20.44 -29.29
CA ASP A 532 -3.50 21.04 -30.58
C ASP A 532 -3.20 19.98 -31.66
N ASP A 533 -4.25 19.40 -32.21
CA ASP A 533 -4.21 18.44 -33.35
C ASP A 533 -3.71 19.11 -34.64
N SER A 534 -2.80 20.06 -34.54
CA SER A 534 -2.21 20.78 -35.70
C SER A 534 -1.00 20.05 -36.30
N PHE A 535 -0.97 18.72 -36.29
CA PHE A 535 -0.25 17.99 -37.32
C PHE A 535 -1.25 17.60 -38.44
N SER A 536 -1.66 18.62 -39.20
CA SER A 536 -2.28 18.40 -40.48
C SER A 536 -1.28 17.73 -41.42
N ASP A 537 -1.68 16.62 -41.97
CA ASP A 537 -1.12 15.98 -43.14
C ASP A 537 -0.86 17.03 -44.24
N ASP A 538 0.38 17.39 -44.46
CA ASP A 538 0.86 17.95 -45.69
C ASP A 538 2.08 17.13 -46.15
N ASN A 539 1.77 16.32 -47.15
CA ASN A 539 2.53 15.60 -48.16
C ASN A 539 2.56 14.08 -48.08
#